data_a19e6ff2589a6d3b2f91b93d38ec17ea
#
_entry.id   a19e6ff2589a6d3b2f91b93d38ec17ea
#
_cell.length_a   1.000
_cell.length_b   1.000
_cell.length_c   1.000
_cell.angle_alpha   90.00
_cell.angle_beta   90.00
_cell.angle_gamma   90.00
#
_symmetry.space_group_name_H-M   'P 1'
#
loop_
_entity.id
_entity.type
_entity.pdbx_description
1 polymer ?
#
loop_
_entity_poly.entity_id
_entity_poly.type
_entity_poly.pdbx_seq_one_letter_code
_entity_poly.pdbx_strand_id
1 'polypeptide(L)'
;EEFKEKIHNKEFAEWEMVYEGKYYGTLKSELKRIWALTKIPVLDIDVKGAIHIQQQYPENTLSLFIEPPSVDELKNRLQSRGTETAESLAARINKAAYELSFKDQFNKLIINDDLQRACSEAETIVADFIRQ
;
A
#
# COMPACT_ATOMS: atom_id res chain seq x y z
N GLU A 1 18.16 -2.02 -14.36
CA GLU A 1 19.53 -1.73 -13.94
C GLU A 1 19.60 -0.55 -12.99
N GLU A 2 19.07 0.61 -13.35
CA GLU A 2 19.07 1.79 -12.50
C GLU A 2 18.38 1.55 -11.15
N PHE A 3 17.27 0.82 -11.14
CA PHE A 3 16.55 0.48 -9.92
C PHE A 3 17.43 -0.33 -8.97
N LYS A 4 18.11 -1.35 -9.51
CA LYS A 4 19.00 -2.20 -8.71
C LYS A 4 20.19 -1.44 -8.16
N GLU A 5 20.72 -0.49 -8.92
CA GLU A 5 21.81 0.37 -8.49
C GLU A 5 21.38 1.23 -7.29
N LYS A 6 20.16 1.78 -7.36
CA LYS A 6 19.60 2.58 -6.26
C LYS A 6 19.34 1.75 -5.01
N ILE A 7 18.94 0.46 -5.17
CA ILE A 7 18.84 -0.45 -4.04
C ILE A 7 20.20 -0.62 -3.36
N HIS A 8 21.22 -0.89 -4.17
CA HIS A 8 22.57 -1.07 -3.66
C HIS A 8 23.08 0.16 -2.89
N ASN A 9 22.73 1.35 -3.38
CA ASN A 9 23.13 2.62 -2.76
C ASN A 9 22.21 3.04 -1.62
N LYS A 10 21.23 2.21 -1.24
CA LYS A 10 20.29 2.46 -0.13
C LYS A 10 19.50 3.76 -0.31
N GLU A 11 19.10 4.05 -1.53
CA GLU A 11 18.34 5.27 -1.87
C GLU A 11 16.83 5.13 -1.65
N PHE A 12 16.34 3.91 -1.41
CA PHE A 12 14.91 3.67 -1.20
C PHE A 12 14.54 3.70 0.27
N ALA A 13 13.42 4.36 0.59
CA ALA A 13 12.78 4.24 1.90
C ALA A 13 12.14 2.86 2.03
N GLU A 14 11.57 2.37 0.94
CA GLU A 14 11.07 1.00 0.80
C GLU A 14 11.15 0.59 -0.67
N TRP A 15 11.26 -0.69 -0.92
CA TRP A 15 11.16 -1.25 -2.26
C TRP A 15 10.73 -2.70 -2.16
N GLU A 16 10.09 -3.20 -3.21
CA GLU A 16 9.59 -4.56 -3.25
C GLU A 16 9.53 -5.06 -4.69
N MET A 17 9.86 -6.33 -4.88
CA MET A 17 9.58 -7.03 -6.13
C MET A 17 8.18 -7.62 -5.99
N VAL A 18 7.18 -6.88 -6.43
CA VAL A 18 5.76 -7.25 -6.26
C VAL A 18 5.40 -8.47 -7.10
N TYR A 19 5.90 -8.50 -8.33
CA TYR A 19 5.80 -9.65 -9.24
C TYR A 19 7.18 -9.87 -9.82
N GLU A 20 7.46 -11.09 -10.26
CA GLU A 20 8.78 -11.43 -10.80
C GLU A 20 9.20 -10.43 -11.88
N GLY A 21 10.36 -9.82 -11.69
CA GLY A 21 10.92 -8.83 -12.60
C GLY A 21 10.30 -7.44 -12.50
N LYS A 22 9.30 -7.23 -11.64
CA LYS A 22 8.63 -5.95 -11.48
C LYS A 22 8.91 -5.36 -10.11
N TYR A 23 9.70 -4.30 -10.09
CA TYR A 23 10.13 -3.61 -8.88
C TYR A 23 9.36 -2.31 -8.70
N TYR A 24 8.99 -2.04 -7.46
CA TYR A 24 8.34 -0.80 -7.05
C TYR A 24 9.03 -0.28 -5.81
N GLY A 25 9.12 1.01 -5.66
CA GLY A 25 9.75 1.58 -4.49
C GLY A 25 9.53 3.07 -4.34
N THR A 26 9.83 3.56 -3.14
CA THR A 26 9.73 4.97 -2.81
C THR A 26 11.11 5.48 -2.44
N LEU A 27 11.59 6.47 -3.17
CA LEU A 27 12.91 7.06 -2.92
C LEU A 27 12.89 7.95 -1.67
N LYS A 28 13.94 7.85 -0.87
CA LYS A 28 14.13 8.74 0.29
C LYS A 28 14.14 10.21 -0.13
N SER A 29 14.74 10.48 -1.29
CA SER A 29 14.81 11.85 -1.84
C SER A 29 13.41 12.40 -2.14
N GLU A 30 12.48 11.56 -2.55
CA GLU A 30 11.12 11.97 -2.82
C GLU A 30 10.38 12.36 -1.55
N LEU A 31 10.56 11.60 -0.47
CA LEU A 31 9.99 11.96 0.83
C LEU A 31 10.53 13.31 1.31
N LYS A 32 11.85 13.51 1.18
CA LYS A 32 12.48 14.77 1.56
C LYS A 32 11.94 15.94 0.75
N ARG A 33 11.74 15.73 -0.56
CA ARG A 33 11.19 16.76 -1.44
C ARG A 33 9.79 17.18 -0.99
N ILE A 34 8.93 16.22 -0.67
CA ILE A 34 7.56 16.49 -0.24
C ILE A 34 7.54 17.21 1.11
N TRP A 35 8.36 16.78 2.05
CA TRP A 35 8.48 17.44 3.36
C TRP A 35 9.00 18.86 3.23
N ALA A 36 9.95 19.08 2.33
CA ALA A 36 10.48 20.43 2.08
C ALA A 36 9.42 21.40 1.57
N LEU A 37 8.36 20.86 0.93
CA LEU A 37 7.22 21.65 0.48
C LEU A 37 6.15 21.81 1.59
N THR A 38 6.43 21.37 2.79
CA THR A 38 5.51 21.39 3.94
C THR A 38 4.24 20.57 3.62
N LYS A 39 4.41 19.48 2.89
CA LYS A 39 3.32 18.58 2.50
C LYS A 39 3.52 17.21 3.14
N ILE A 40 2.45 16.46 3.20
CA ILE A 40 2.43 15.12 3.78
C ILE A 40 2.43 14.08 2.66
N PRO A 41 3.45 13.19 2.61
CA PRO A 41 3.47 12.13 1.61
C PRO A 41 2.33 11.14 1.84
N VAL A 42 1.68 10.75 0.75
CA VAL A 42 0.69 9.68 0.73
C VAL A 42 1.23 8.59 -0.20
N LEU A 43 1.36 7.39 0.33
CA LEU A 43 1.95 6.27 -0.40
C LEU A 43 0.90 5.19 -0.62
N ASP A 44 0.72 4.80 -1.89
CA ASP A 44 -0.09 3.66 -2.27
C ASP A 44 0.88 2.54 -2.62
N ILE A 45 1.20 1.73 -1.63
CA ILE A 45 2.28 0.75 -1.73
C ILE A 45 1.85 -0.62 -1.23
N ASP A 46 2.65 -1.61 -1.54
CA ASP A 46 2.48 -2.98 -1.12
C ASP A 46 2.55 -3.11 0.42
N VAL A 47 1.93 -4.16 0.96
CA VAL A 47 1.85 -4.42 2.40
C VAL A 47 3.21 -4.41 3.08
N LYS A 48 4.19 -5.11 2.50
CA LYS A 48 5.53 -5.17 3.09
C LYS A 48 6.22 -3.82 3.07
N GLY A 49 6.03 -3.07 1.99
CA GLY A 49 6.55 -1.71 1.89
C GLY A 49 5.95 -0.81 2.95
N ALA A 50 4.65 -0.90 3.16
CA ALA A 50 3.95 -0.11 4.19
C ALA A 50 4.48 -0.43 5.59
N ILE A 51 4.65 -1.71 5.90
CA ILE A 51 5.19 -2.15 7.19
C ILE A 51 6.61 -1.63 7.37
N HIS A 52 7.43 -1.69 6.31
CA HIS A 52 8.80 -1.20 6.35
C HIS A 52 8.85 0.30 6.64
N ILE A 53 8.01 1.09 5.99
CA ILE A 53 7.91 2.54 6.25
C ILE A 53 7.48 2.79 7.70
N GLN A 54 6.49 2.05 8.17
CA GLN A 54 6.01 2.18 9.54
C GLN A 54 7.11 1.89 10.57
N GLN A 55 7.94 0.90 10.29
CA GLN A 55 9.07 0.54 11.17
C GLN A 55 10.15 1.62 11.19
N GLN A 56 10.39 2.28 10.06
CA GLN A 56 11.37 3.36 9.97
C GLN A 56 10.88 4.66 10.62
N TYR A 57 9.59 4.96 10.51
CA TYR A 57 8.99 6.21 10.99
C TYR A 57 7.77 5.92 11.85
N PRO A 58 7.94 5.20 12.98
CA PRO A 58 6.78 4.70 13.75
C PRO A 58 5.87 5.80 14.30
N GLU A 59 6.43 6.95 14.66
CA GLU A 59 5.65 8.04 15.25
C GLU A 59 5.03 8.96 14.20
N ASN A 60 5.55 8.92 12.98
CA ASN A 60 5.15 9.84 11.92
C ASN A 60 4.43 9.15 10.77
N THR A 61 4.04 7.89 10.95
CA THR A 61 3.37 7.12 9.91
C THR A 61 2.00 6.67 10.38
N LEU A 62 1.01 6.88 9.52
CA LEU A 62 -0.30 6.28 9.66
C LEU A 62 -0.44 5.25 8.55
N SER A 63 -0.62 4.00 8.92
CA SER A 63 -0.84 2.93 7.95
C SER A 63 -2.31 2.51 7.95
N LEU A 64 -2.89 2.47 6.75
CA LEU A 64 -4.27 2.06 6.53
C LEU A 64 -4.27 0.82 5.67
N PHE A 65 -4.90 -0.23 6.15
CA PHE A 65 -5.13 -1.42 5.34
C PHE A 65 -6.55 -1.36 4.80
N ILE A 66 -6.67 -1.37 3.48
CA ILE A 66 -7.98 -1.33 2.82
C ILE A 66 -8.28 -2.71 2.27
N GLU A 67 -9.30 -3.37 2.83
CA GLU A 67 -9.63 -4.72 2.42
C GLU A 67 -10.99 -4.80 1.74
N PRO A 68 -11.16 -5.72 0.79
CA PRO A 68 -12.49 -6.00 0.24
C PRO A 68 -13.35 -6.71 1.29
N PRO A 69 -14.69 -6.66 1.17
CA PRO A 69 -15.56 -7.32 2.14
C PRO A 69 -15.37 -8.84 2.18
N SER A 70 -14.90 -9.44 1.08
CA SER A 70 -14.59 -10.87 1.01
C SER A 70 -13.64 -11.15 -0.15
N VAL A 71 -13.05 -12.34 -0.15
CA VAL A 71 -12.21 -12.81 -1.26
C VAL A 71 -13.07 -12.99 -2.53
N ASP A 72 -14.30 -13.45 -2.37
CA ASP A 72 -15.23 -13.62 -3.49
C ASP A 72 -15.54 -12.28 -4.16
N GLU A 73 -15.77 -11.23 -3.38
CA GLU A 73 -16.00 -9.90 -3.91
C GLU A 73 -14.77 -9.36 -4.64
N LEU A 74 -13.58 -9.60 -4.10
CA LEU A 74 -12.33 -9.23 -4.75
C LEU A 74 -12.22 -9.91 -6.11
N LYS A 75 -12.52 -11.22 -6.15
CA LYS A 75 -12.51 -11.99 -7.40
C LYS A 75 -13.48 -11.38 -8.42
N ASN A 76 -14.69 -11.05 -8.00
CA ASN A 76 -15.67 -10.42 -8.86
C ASN A 76 -15.19 -9.08 -9.43
N ARG A 77 -14.57 -8.26 -8.59
CA ARG A 77 -14.04 -6.96 -9.00
C ARG A 77 -12.92 -7.10 -10.01
N LEU A 78 -12.03 -8.06 -9.81
CA LEU A 78 -10.92 -8.31 -10.75
C LEU A 78 -11.44 -8.85 -12.07
N GLN A 79 -12.40 -9.75 -12.05
CA GLN A 79 -13.00 -10.30 -13.26
C GLN A 79 -13.75 -9.23 -14.08
N SER A 80 -14.44 -8.31 -13.40
CA SER A 80 -15.21 -7.27 -14.08
C SER A 80 -14.36 -6.25 -14.82
N ARG A 81 -13.07 -6.15 -14.52
CA ARG A 81 -12.14 -5.29 -15.26
C ARG A 81 -11.90 -5.80 -16.69
N GLY A 82 -12.10 -7.11 -16.92
CA GLY A 82 -11.97 -7.70 -18.25
C GLY A 82 -10.55 -7.79 -18.81
N THR A 83 -9.55 -7.50 -17.99
CA THR A 83 -8.14 -7.47 -18.42
C THR A 83 -7.33 -8.64 -17.85
N GLU A 84 -7.98 -9.51 -17.07
CA GLU A 84 -7.27 -10.58 -16.39
C GLU A 84 -7.37 -11.91 -17.13
N THR A 85 -6.24 -12.63 -17.22
CA THR A 85 -6.22 -14.03 -17.63
C THR A 85 -6.56 -14.87 -16.39
N ALA A 86 -6.91 -16.15 -16.59
CA ALA A 86 -7.15 -17.07 -15.47
C ALA A 86 -5.91 -17.18 -14.56
N GLU A 87 -4.72 -17.18 -15.14
CA GLU A 87 -3.47 -17.28 -14.39
C GLU A 87 -3.18 -16.01 -13.58
N SER A 88 -3.35 -14.84 -14.20
CA SER A 88 -3.11 -13.56 -13.51
C SER A 88 -4.15 -13.34 -12.42
N LEU A 89 -5.39 -13.75 -12.63
CA LEU A 89 -6.43 -13.67 -11.63
C LEU A 89 -6.10 -14.51 -10.40
N ALA A 90 -5.68 -15.76 -10.61
CA ALA A 90 -5.28 -16.66 -9.52
C ALA A 90 -4.11 -16.07 -8.73
N ALA A 91 -3.11 -15.54 -9.42
CA ALA A 91 -1.95 -14.93 -8.79
C ALA A 91 -2.35 -13.73 -7.92
N ARG A 92 -3.25 -12.88 -8.42
CA ARG A 92 -3.72 -11.71 -7.66
C ARG A 92 -4.55 -12.10 -6.44
N ILE A 93 -5.38 -13.13 -6.56
CA ILE A 93 -6.19 -13.62 -5.44
C ILE A 93 -5.28 -14.21 -4.36
N ASN A 94 -4.29 -15.02 -4.76
CA ASN A 94 -3.34 -15.62 -3.82
C ASN A 94 -2.52 -14.54 -3.12
N LYS A 95 -2.10 -13.51 -3.85
CA LYS A 95 -1.38 -12.38 -3.27
C LYS A 95 -2.25 -11.63 -2.26
N ALA A 96 -3.51 -11.39 -2.58
CA ALA A 96 -4.44 -10.72 -1.67
C ALA A 96 -4.64 -11.51 -0.39
N ALA A 97 -4.79 -12.83 -0.48
CA ALA A 97 -4.92 -13.68 0.70
C ALA A 97 -3.67 -13.62 1.58
N TYR A 98 -2.49 -13.63 0.96
CA TYR A 98 -1.23 -13.47 1.65
C TYR A 98 -1.14 -12.10 2.35
N GLU A 99 -1.49 -11.04 1.64
CA GLU A 99 -1.47 -9.68 2.19
C GLU A 99 -2.44 -9.51 3.36
N LEU A 100 -3.60 -10.14 3.31
CA LEU A 100 -4.58 -10.11 4.41
C LEU A 100 -4.01 -10.65 5.72
N SER A 101 -3.03 -11.56 5.64
CA SER A 101 -2.40 -12.12 6.84
C SER A 101 -1.62 -11.08 7.63
N PHE A 102 -1.31 -9.93 7.03
CA PHE A 102 -0.56 -8.84 7.67
C PHE A 102 -1.43 -7.69 8.17
N LYS A 103 -2.74 -7.76 7.98
CA LYS A 103 -3.63 -6.62 8.29
C LYS A 103 -3.55 -6.13 9.73
N ASP A 104 -3.28 -7.04 10.66
CA ASP A 104 -3.19 -6.70 12.09
C ASP A 104 -1.94 -5.87 12.43
N GLN A 105 -1.00 -5.77 11.52
CA GLN A 105 0.21 -4.96 11.69
C GLN A 105 0.01 -3.50 11.28
N PHE A 106 -1.15 -3.18 10.72
CA PHE A 106 -1.49 -1.83 10.30
C PHE A 106 -2.18 -1.06 11.43
N ASN A 107 -2.06 0.25 11.41
CA ASN A 107 -2.68 1.11 12.43
C ASN A 107 -4.20 1.06 12.38
N LYS A 108 -4.76 1.09 11.19
CA LYS A 108 -6.20 1.10 10.96
C LYS A 108 -6.58 0.19 9.81
N LEU A 109 -7.81 -0.31 9.88
CA LEU A 109 -8.38 -1.20 8.88
C LEU A 109 -9.66 -0.58 8.35
N ILE A 110 -9.79 -0.53 7.03
CA ILE A 110 -11.00 -0.04 6.36
C ILE A 110 -11.52 -1.11 5.44
N ILE A 111 -12.80 -1.48 5.60
CA ILE A 111 -13.45 -2.44 4.72
C ILE A 111 -14.10 -1.65 3.58
N ASN A 112 -13.69 -1.94 2.35
CA ASN A 112 -14.19 -1.27 1.16
C ASN A 112 -15.39 -2.03 0.58
N ASP A 113 -16.48 -2.06 1.33
CA ASP A 113 -17.77 -2.64 0.88
C ASP A 113 -18.68 -1.56 0.29
N ASP A 114 -18.65 -0.38 0.86
CA ASP A 114 -19.35 0.81 0.38
C ASP A 114 -18.29 1.89 0.17
N LEU A 115 -18.07 2.28 -1.08
CA LEU A 115 -17.00 3.22 -1.41
C LEU A 115 -17.16 4.56 -0.69
N GLN A 116 -18.37 5.09 -0.65
CA GLN A 116 -18.63 6.38 -0.01
C GLN A 116 -18.33 6.33 1.48
N ARG A 117 -18.76 5.27 2.17
CA ARG A 117 -18.47 5.06 3.59
C ARG A 117 -16.98 4.88 3.83
N ALA A 118 -16.31 4.07 3.00
CA ALA A 118 -14.88 3.82 3.13
C ALA A 118 -14.09 5.12 2.96
N CYS A 119 -14.45 5.95 1.99
CA CYS A 119 -13.81 7.25 1.78
C CYS A 119 -14.02 8.19 2.97
N SER A 120 -15.23 8.21 3.55
CA SER A 120 -15.52 9.02 4.74
C SER A 120 -14.73 8.57 5.95
N GLU A 121 -14.60 7.26 6.16
CA GLU A 121 -13.77 6.71 7.24
C GLU A 121 -12.31 7.10 7.06
N ALA A 122 -11.78 6.94 5.85
CA ALA A 122 -10.40 7.29 5.55
C ALA A 122 -10.14 8.78 5.80
N GLU A 123 -11.04 9.63 5.36
CA GLU A 123 -10.93 11.08 5.55
C GLU A 123 -10.86 11.44 7.04
N THR A 124 -11.75 10.86 7.84
CA THR A 124 -11.78 11.11 9.28
C THR A 124 -10.51 10.64 9.97
N ILE A 125 -10.06 9.42 9.65
CA ILE A 125 -8.85 8.83 10.25
C ILE A 125 -7.62 9.67 9.91
N VAL A 126 -7.47 10.06 8.64
CA VAL A 126 -6.33 10.86 8.19
C VAL A 126 -6.37 12.26 8.81
N ALA A 127 -7.53 12.90 8.86
CA ALA A 127 -7.68 14.22 9.47
C ALA A 127 -7.29 14.21 10.95
N ASP A 128 -7.71 13.19 11.68
CA ASP A 128 -7.36 13.06 13.11
C ASP A 128 -5.86 12.85 13.28
N PHE A 129 -5.23 12.05 12.43
CA PHE A 129 -3.80 11.84 12.47
C PHE A 129 -3.00 13.12 12.21
N ILE A 130 -3.40 13.89 11.21
CA ILE A 130 -2.71 15.13 10.83
C ILE A 130 -2.79 16.18 11.95
N ARG A 131 -3.85 16.18 12.75
CA ARG A 131 -4.06 17.15 13.85
C ARG A 131 -3.23 16.85 15.09
N GLN A 132 -2.63 15.70 15.18
CA GLN A 132 -1.81 15.32 16.35
C GLN A 132 -0.51 16.11 16.43
#